data_666b12a41cc8e5cd9d8e42109fdc5668
#
_entry.id   666b12a41cc8e5cd9d8e42109fdc5668
#
_cell.length_a   1.000
_cell.length_b   1.000
_cell.length_c   1.000
_cell.angle_alpha   90.00
_cell.angle_beta   90.00
_cell.angle_gamma   90.00
#
_symmetry.space_group_name_H-M   'P 1'
#
loop_
_entity.id
_entity.type
_entity.pdbx_description
1 polymer ?
#
loop_
_entity_poly.entity_id
_entity_poly.type
_entity_poly.pdbx_seq_one_letter_code
_entity_poly.pdbx_strand_id
1 'polypeptide(L)'
;MALRIRQVLHPESKDEYILTLKKPLDAITKYEYERPVQAHTLGQLNPEEKAWLNQYIHLPEDIEPVAEFKTDRQICQSKDADLCLDHTFFKNHDDYEAEYEYRQDHDGISRFRDILSAVNAKYEKNCPSKIARAAADLQK
;
A
#
# COMPACT_ATOMS: atom_id res chain seq x y z
N MET A 1 -2.03 10.01 -5.96
CA MET A 1 -2.60 9.97 -4.61
C MET A 1 -3.48 8.73 -4.47
N ALA A 2 -3.44 8.03 -3.35
CA ALA A 2 -4.26 6.86 -3.08
C ALA A 2 -4.81 6.92 -1.64
N LEU A 3 -6.07 6.59 -1.49
CA LEU A 3 -6.76 6.50 -0.20
C LEU A 3 -7.36 5.10 -0.06
N ARG A 4 -7.14 4.46 1.07
CA ARG A 4 -7.67 3.11 1.33
C ARG A 4 -7.98 2.89 2.80
N ILE A 5 -8.90 1.96 3.07
CA ILE A 5 -8.98 1.26 4.35
C ILE A 5 -8.47 -0.15 4.13
N ARG A 6 -7.51 -0.54 4.93
CA ARG A 6 -6.89 -1.87 4.90
C ARG A 6 -7.30 -2.64 6.14
N GLN A 7 -7.87 -3.81 5.93
CA GLN A 7 -8.04 -4.79 6.98
C GLN A 7 -6.74 -5.61 7.10
N VAL A 8 -6.17 -5.63 8.29
CA VAL A 8 -5.00 -6.45 8.62
C VAL A 8 -5.49 -7.67 9.40
N LEU A 9 -5.32 -8.85 8.81
CA LEU A 9 -5.73 -10.10 9.41
C LEU A 9 -4.63 -10.64 10.33
N HIS A 10 -4.94 -10.87 11.58
CA HIS A 10 -4.03 -11.45 12.57
C HIS A 10 -4.53 -12.84 12.97
N PRO A 11 -3.71 -13.92 12.83
CA PRO A 11 -4.13 -15.27 13.16
C PRO A 11 -4.54 -15.46 14.64
N GLU A 12 -3.96 -14.69 15.55
CA GLU A 12 -4.09 -14.87 17.00
C GLU A 12 -4.73 -13.67 17.74
N SER A 13 -5.15 -12.64 17.02
CA SER A 13 -5.74 -11.43 17.60
C SER A 13 -6.88 -10.89 16.73
N LYS A 14 -7.51 -9.80 17.19
CA LYS A 14 -8.54 -9.13 16.40
C LYS A 14 -7.93 -8.49 15.15
N ASP A 15 -8.70 -8.50 14.06
CA ASP A 15 -8.37 -7.76 12.86
C ASP A 15 -8.30 -6.26 13.16
N GLU A 16 -7.37 -5.59 12.51
CA GLU A 16 -7.22 -4.13 12.56
C GLU A 16 -7.65 -3.53 11.24
N TYR A 17 -8.22 -2.34 11.31
CA TYR A 17 -8.54 -1.52 10.14
C TYR A 17 -7.69 -0.27 10.18
N ILE A 18 -6.97 0.00 9.09
CA ILE A 18 -6.04 1.12 8.98
C ILE A 18 -6.44 1.99 7.80
N LEU A 19 -6.73 3.25 8.08
CA LEU A 19 -6.92 4.28 7.06
C LEU A 19 -5.54 4.77 6.62
N THR A 20 -5.27 4.69 5.33
CA THR A 20 -4.00 5.12 4.75
C THR A 20 -4.24 6.10 3.61
N LEU A 21 -3.56 7.25 3.68
CA LEU A 21 -3.44 8.20 2.59
C LEU A 21 -2.00 8.21 2.08
N LYS A 22 -1.82 7.93 0.79
CA LYS A 22 -0.51 8.02 0.11
C LYS A 22 -0.49 9.21 -0.84
N LYS A 23 0.46 10.11 -0.63
CA LYS A 23 0.71 11.26 -1.52
C LYS A 23 2.07 11.09 -2.19
N PRO A 24 2.15 11.04 -3.53
CA PRO A 24 3.44 10.99 -4.21
C PRO A 24 4.20 12.31 -4.01
N LEU A 25 5.49 12.22 -3.74
CA LEU A 25 6.41 13.34 -3.70
C LEU A 25 7.25 13.40 -4.97
N ASP A 26 7.80 12.27 -5.38
CA ASP A 26 8.59 12.11 -6.60
C ASP A 26 8.38 10.70 -7.18
N ALA A 27 9.26 10.26 -8.09
CA ALA A 27 9.14 8.99 -8.77
C ALA A 27 9.21 7.75 -7.86
N ILE A 28 9.88 7.87 -6.72
CA ILE A 28 10.09 6.77 -5.78
C ILE A 28 9.60 7.06 -4.36
N THR A 29 9.43 8.32 -4.00
CA THR A 29 9.08 8.77 -2.65
C THR A 29 7.60 9.09 -2.54
N LYS A 30 6.98 8.61 -1.47
CA LYS A 30 5.58 8.92 -1.12
C LYS A 30 5.47 9.26 0.34
N TYR A 31 4.64 10.24 0.67
CA TYR A 31 4.17 10.42 2.04
C TYR A 31 3.04 9.44 2.32
N GLU A 32 3.12 8.75 3.45
CA GLU A 32 2.05 7.91 3.97
C GLU A 32 1.57 8.48 5.30
N TYR A 33 0.27 8.71 5.39
CA TYR A 33 -0.40 9.07 6.63
C TYR A 33 -1.32 7.91 6.99
N GLU A 34 -1.10 7.34 8.15
CA GLU A 34 -1.85 6.16 8.61
C GLU A 34 -2.42 6.38 10.00
N ARG A 35 -3.64 5.87 10.21
CA ARG A 35 -4.20 5.73 11.55
C ARG A 35 -5.12 4.51 11.63
N PRO A 36 -5.17 3.83 12.79
CA PRO A 36 -6.20 2.84 13.07
C PRO A 36 -7.59 3.51 13.05
N VAL A 37 -8.57 2.82 12.49
CA VAL A 37 -9.96 3.28 12.42
C VAL A 37 -10.92 2.14 12.81
N GLN A 38 -12.13 2.49 13.19
CA GLN A 38 -13.20 1.53 13.42
C GLN A 38 -14.01 1.26 12.15
N ALA A 39 -13.95 2.17 11.19
CA ALA A 39 -14.64 2.06 9.93
C ALA A 39 -14.06 0.96 9.05
N HIS A 40 -14.92 0.21 8.37
CA HIS A 40 -14.54 -0.80 7.38
C HIS A 40 -14.55 -0.23 5.96
N THR A 41 -15.26 0.86 5.75
CA THR A 41 -15.32 1.60 4.48
C THR A 41 -15.18 3.10 4.72
N LEU A 42 -14.81 3.84 3.68
CA LEU A 42 -14.69 5.31 3.79
C LEU A 42 -16.02 5.99 4.14
N GLY A 43 -17.14 5.42 3.73
CA GLY A 43 -18.47 5.95 4.07
C GLY A 43 -18.84 5.77 5.55
N GLN A 44 -18.17 4.90 6.28
CA GLN A 44 -18.39 4.62 7.71
C GLN A 44 -17.48 5.41 8.65
N LEU A 45 -16.58 6.24 8.13
CA LEU A 45 -15.70 7.06 8.96
C LEU A 45 -16.50 7.91 9.92
N ASN A 46 -16.14 7.88 11.20
CA ASN A 46 -16.75 8.72 12.21
C ASN A 46 -16.26 10.19 12.11
N PRO A 47 -16.88 11.15 12.82
CA PRO A 47 -16.49 12.56 12.74
C PRO A 47 -15.02 12.83 13.08
N GLU A 48 -14.44 12.11 14.04
CA GLU A 48 -13.04 12.25 14.43
C GLU A 48 -12.10 11.74 13.32
N GLU A 49 -12.42 10.59 12.74
CA GLU A 49 -11.66 10.00 11.63
C GLU A 49 -11.72 10.89 10.37
N LYS A 50 -12.88 11.44 10.06
CA LYS A 50 -13.05 12.44 8.99
C LYS A 50 -12.25 13.71 9.25
N ALA A 51 -12.28 14.22 10.47
CA ALA A 51 -11.53 15.42 10.85
C ALA A 51 -10.02 15.21 10.72
N TRP A 52 -9.52 14.04 11.09
CA TRP A 52 -8.13 13.69 10.89
C TRP A 52 -7.76 13.67 9.39
N LEU A 53 -8.56 13.02 8.56
CA LEU A 53 -8.32 12.93 7.13
C LEU A 53 -8.37 14.29 6.43
N ASN A 54 -9.31 15.16 6.85
CA ASN A 54 -9.47 16.50 6.32
C ASN A 54 -8.28 17.44 6.58
N GLN A 55 -7.36 17.08 7.48
CA GLN A 55 -6.10 17.82 7.65
C GLN A 55 -5.18 17.66 6.42
N TYR A 56 -5.36 16.61 5.64
CA TYR A 56 -4.49 16.27 4.52
C TYR A 56 -5.16 16.39 3.16
N ILE A 57 -6.44 16.07 3.08
CA ILE A 57 -7.23 16.15 1.85
C ILE A 57 -8.68 16.52 2.19
N HIS A 58 -9.33 17.15 1.23
CA HIS A 58 -10.78 17.35 1.27
C HIS A 58 -11.47 16.23 0.51
N LEU A 59 -12.31 15.45 1.20
CA LEU A 59 -13.06 14.35 0.58
C LEU A 59 -14.37 14.89 -0.03
N PRO A 60 -14.71 14.49 -1.25
CA PRO A 60 -16.06 14.66 -1.78
C PRO A 60 -17.09 13.93 -0.90
N GLU A 61 -18.33 14.39 -0.90
CA GLU A 61 -19.42 13.74 -0.15
C GLU A 61 -19.75 12.34 -0.71
N ASP A 62 -19.63 12.19 -2.03
CA ASP A 62 -19.92 10.94 -2.74
C ASP A 62 -18.61 10.20 -3.09
N ILE A 63 -18.14 9.36 -2.18
CA ILE A 63 -16.97 8.51 -2.42
C ILE A 63 -17.41 7.07 -2.58
N GLU A 64 -17.03 6.46 -3.69
CA GLU A 64 -17.24 5.05 -3.94
C GLU A 64 -15.91 4.28 -3.99
N PRO A 65 -15.88 3.01 -3.56
CA PRO A 65 -14.72 2.16 -3.74
C PRO A 65 -14.39 1.96 -5.22
N VAL A 66 -13.14 2.19 -5.59
CA VAL A 66 -12.66 1.95 -6.96
C VAL A 66 -12.32 0.48 -7.18
N ALA A 67 -11.75 -0.15 -6.18
CA ALA A 67 -11.33 -1.54 -6.25
C ALA A 67 -11.08 -2.14 -4.86
N GLU A 68 -11.16 -3.46 -4.78
CA GLU A 68 -10.81 -4.26 -3.62
C GLU A 68 -9.84 -5.35 -4.04
N PHE A 69 -8.84 -5.64 -3.20
CA PHE A 69 -7.88 -6.72 -3.41
C PHE A 69 -7.31 -7.20 -2.08
N LYS A 70 -6.81 -8.43 -2.09
CA LYS A 70 -6.13 -9.04 -0.95
C LYS A 70 -4.64 -9.19 -1.25
N THR A 71 -3.78 -8.96 -0.26
CA THR A 71 -2.34 -9.23 -0.37
C THR A 71 -1.89 -10.11 0.78
N ASP A 72 -1.22 -11.21 0.44
CA ASP A 72 -0.44 -11.99 1.37
C ASP A 72 1.00 -11.49 1.31
N ARG A 73 1.52 -10.96 2.43
CA ARG A 73 2.84 -10.31 2.50
C ARG A 73 3.79 -11.07 3.41
N GLN A 74 4.99 -11.32 2.91
CA GLN A 74 6.14 -11.74 3.71
C GLN A 74 7.09 -10.56 3.85
N ILE A 75 7.54 -10.26 5.07
CA ILE A 75 8.40 -9.12 5.37
C ILE A 75 9.73 -9.62 5.90
N CYS A 76 10.82 -9.18 5.26
CA CYS A 76 12.18 -9.34 5.75
C CYS A 76 12.68 -7.98 6.24
N GLN A 77 12.78 -7.82 7.55
CA GLN A 77 13.17 -6.55 8.17
C GLN A 77 14.68 -6.41 8.26
N SER A 78 15.17 -5.22 7.92
CA SER A 78 16.55 -4.82 8.15
C SER A 78 16.61 -3.45 8.82
N LYS A 79 17.82 -2.99 9.16
CA LYS A 79 18.02 -1.68 9.76
C LYS A 79 17.56 -0.54 8.84
N ASP A 80 17.87 -0.66 7.56
CA ASP A 80 17.72 0.43 6.59
C ASP A 80 16.41 0.36 5.80
N ALA A 81 15.84 -0.84 5.64
CA ALA A 81 14.65 -1.06 4.86
C ALA A 81 13.94 -2.38 5.20
N ASP A 82 12.68 -2.47 4.81
CA ASP A 82 11.92 -3.71 4.77
C ASP A 82 11.83 -4.21 3.33
N LEU A 83 12.22 -5.46 3.11
CA LEU A 83 11.95 -6.16 1.86
C LEU A 83 10.61 -6.90 2.00
N CYS A 84 9.64 -6.50 1.21
CA CYS A 84 8.31 -7.09 1.21
C CYS A 84 8.12 -7.94 -0.06
N LEU A 85 7.66 -9.17 0.11
CA LEU A 85 7.28 -10.05 -0.98
C LEU A 85 5.77 -10.22 -0.91
N ASP A 86 5.09 -9.73 -1.92
CA ASP A 86 3.63 -9.67 -1.99
C ASP A 86 3.09 -10.62 -3.04
N HIS A 87 2.10 -11.41 -2.65
CA HIS A 87 1.19 -12.09 -3.55
C HIS A 87 -0.17 -11.39 -3.47
N THR A 88 -0.58 -10.71 -4.52
CA THR A 88 -1.81 -9.91 -4.54
C THR A 88 -2.85 -10.56 -5.42
N PHE A 89 -4.05 -10.73 -4.86
CA PHE A 89 -5.22 -11.31 -5.51
C PHE A 89 -6.18 -10.20 -5.91
N PHE A 90 -6.33 -9.99 -7.20
CA PHE A 90 -7.31 -9.10 -7.79
C PHE A 90 -8.59 -9.88 -8.15
N LYS A 91 -9.56 -9.23 -8.77
CA LYS A 91 -10.82 -9.87 -9.13
C LYS A 91 -10.65 -10.97 -10.18
N ASN A 92 -9.84 -10.72 -11.22
CA ASN A 92 -9.71 -11.58 -12.39
C ASN A 92 -8.34 -12.22 -12.54
N HIS A 93 -7.34 -11.80 -11.79
CA HIS A 93 -5.98 -12.36 -11.80
C HIS A 93 -5.27 -12.15 -10.46
N ASP A 94 -4.10 -12.73 -10.33
CA ASP A 94 -3.18 -12.49 -9.24
C ASP A 94 -1.78 -12.17 -9.78
N ASP A 95 -0.99 -11.48 -8.99
CA ASP A 95 0.38 -11.17 -9.35
C ASP A 95 1.32 -11.18 -8.12
N TYR A 96 2.61 -11.15 -8.40
CA TYR A 96 3.67 -11.11 -7.40
C TYR A 96 4.48 -9.84 -7.55
N GLU A 97 4.89 -9.27 -6.42
CA GLU A 97 5.64 -8.03 -6.36
C GLU A 97 6.68 -8.08 -5.23
N ALA A 98 7.86 -7.54 -5.49
CA ALA A 98 8.83 -7.24 -4.46
C ALA A 98 8.87 -5.73 -4.24
N GLU A 99 8.74 -5.31 -2.99
CA GLU A 99 8.85 -3.91 -2.58
C GLU A 99 10.04 -3.76 -1.62
N TYR A 100 10.81 -2.70 -1.81
CA TYR A 100 11.88 -2.31 -0.92
C TYR A 100 11.50 -0.99 -0.27
N GLU A 101 11.06 -1.03 0.97
CA GLU A 101 10.53 0.12 1.70
C GLU A 101 11.58 0.67 2.67
N TYR A 102 11.96 1.94 2.50
CA TYR A 102 12.96 2.59 3.33
C TYR A 102 12.47 2.76 4.77
N ARG A 103 13.33 2.39 5.73
CA ARG A 103 13.19 2.76 7.14
C ARG A 103 13.96 4.02 7.47
N GLN A 104 15.05 4.26 6.76
CA GLN A 104 15.88 5.46 6.85
C GLN A 104 16.49 5.76 5.49
N ASP A 105 17.00 6.98 5.33
CA ASP A 105 17.62 7.42 4.08
C ASP A 105 18.92 6.66 3.82
N HIS A 106 19.09 6.15 2.61
CA HIS A 106 20.27 5.43 2.14
C HIS A 106 20.18 5.23 0.62
N ASP A 107 21.24 4.70 0.01
CA ASP A 107 21.22 4.30 -1.42
C ASP A 107 20.46 2.96 -1.60
N GLY A 108 19.14 3.04 -1.45
CA GLY A 108 18.26 1.87 -1.57
C GLY A 108 18.15 1.30 -2.97
N ILE A 109 18.33 2.12 -3.99
CA ILE A 109 18.29 1.64 -5.39
C ILE A 109 19.42 0.66 -5.64
N SER A 110 20.66 1.00 -5.29
CA SER A 110 21.81 0.10 -5.41
C SER A 110 21.63 -1.16 -4.57
N ARG A 111 21.17 -1.00 -3.33
CA ARG A 111 20.93 -2.14 -2.44
C ARG A 111 19.86 -3.08 -2.97
N PHE A 112 18.76 -2.55 -3.47
CA PHE A 112 17.68 -3.34 -4.04
C PHE A 112 18.11 -4.06 -5.31
N ARG A 113 18.88 -3.40 -6.18
CA ARG A 113 19.46 -4.02 -7.36
C ARG A 113 20.39 -5.20 -7.02
N ASP A 114 21.19 -5.06 -5.96
CA ASP A 114 22.07 -6.15 -5.47
C ASP A 114 21.24 -7.35 -5.00
N ILE A 115 20.19 -7.11 -4.23
CA ILE A 115 19.29 -8.16 -3.75
C ILE A 115 18.63 -8.89 -4.94
N LEU A 116 18.10 -8.15 -5.90
CA LEU A 116 17.43 -8.73 -7.07
C LEU A 116 18.39 -9.49 -7.99
N SER A 117 19.65 -9.04 -8.11
CA SER A 117 20.64 -9.69 -8.96
C SER A 117 20.97 -11.11 -8.47
N ALA A 118 20.87 -11.37 -7.16
CA ALA A 118 21.07 -12.71 -6.58
C ALA A 118 20.03 -13.73 -7.08
N VAL A 119 18.90 -13.29 -7.58
CA VAL A 119 17.82 -14.14 -8.15
C VAL A 119 17.58 -13.86 -9.63
N ASN A 120 18.55 -13.26 -10.31
CA ASN A 120 18.49 -12.89 -11.73
C ASN A 120 17.32 -11.96 -12.09
N ALA A 121 16.89 -11.15 -11.15
CA ALA A 121 15.88 -10.13 -11.35
C ALA A 121 16.53 -8.74 -11.50
N LYS A 122 15.78 -7.80 -12.07
CA LYS A 122 16.23 -6.41 -12.31
C LYS A 122 15.19 -5.43 -11.83
N TYR A 123 15.67 -4.32 -11.27
CA TYR A 123 14.86 -3.14 -11.00
C TYR A 123 15.19 -2.05 -12.04
N GLU A 124 14.21 -1.62 -12.78
CA GLU A 124 14.31 -0.52 -13.75
C GLU A 124 13.50 0.69 -13.26
N LYS A 125 12.28 0.46 -12.86
CA LYS A 125 11.34 1.48 -12.36
C LYS A 125 10.26 0.83 -11.48
N ASN A 126 9.54 1.65 -10.72
CA ASN A 126 8.39 1.19 -9.99
C ASN A 126 7.27 0.73 -10.94
N CYS A 127 6.66 -0.39 -10.63
CA CYS A 127 5.44 -0.84 -11.30
C CYS A 127 4.24 0.06 -10.92
N PRO A 128 3.14 0.02 -11.67
CA PRO A 128 1.89 0.67 -11.27
C PRO A 128 1.44 0.23 -9.87
N SER A 129 0.84 1.12 -9.11
CA SER A 129 0.35 0.80 -7.77
C SER A 129 -0.68 -0.35 -7.78
N LYS A 130 -0.82 -1.05 -6.66
CA LYS A 130 -1.84 -2.11 -6.52
C LYS A 130 -3.25 -1.59 -6.83
N ILE A 131 -3.60 -0.38 -6.38
CA ILE A 131 -4.89 0.25 -6.70
C ILE A 131 -5.05 0.45 -8.20
N ALA A 132 -4.02 0.95 -8.89
CA ALA A 132 -4.07 1.14 -10.35
C ALA A 132 -4.22 -0.19 -11.10
N ARG A 133 -3.50 -1.23 -10.68
CA ARG A 133 -3.64 -2.57 -11.25
C ARG A 133 -5.00 -3.18 -10.98
N ALA A 134 -5.54 -3.00 -9.77
CA ALA A 134 -6.86 -3.46 -9.41
C ALA A 134 -7.96 -2.78 -10.24
N ALA A 135 -7.88 -1.47 -10.43
CA ALA A 135 -8.81 -0.73 -11.28
C ALA A 135 -8.74 -1.17 -12.75
N ALA A 136 -7.53 -1.41 -13.28
CA ALA A 136 -7.35 -1.93 -14.64
C ALA A 136 -7.90 -3.35 -14.80
N ASP A 137 -7.79 -4.19 -13.78
CA ASP A 137 -8.33 -5.56 -13.78
C ASP A 137 -9.86 -5.59 -13.88
N LEU A 138 -10.55 -4.60 -13.32
CA LEU A 138 -12.01 -4.49 -13.40
C LEU A 138 -12.53 -4.16 -14.82
N GLN A 139 -11.66 -3.68 -15.70
CA GLN A 139 -12.00 -3.34 -17.09
C GLN A 139 -11.81 -4.52 -18.06
N LYS A 140 -11.31 -5.62 -17.57
CA LYS A 140 -11.16 -6.86 -18.33
C LYS A 140 -12.45 -7.69 -18.26
#